data_b3eb0af1969d90f55a6c357cb6d8444f
#
_entry.id   b3eb0af1969d90f55a6c357cb6d8444f
#
_cell.length_a   1.000
_cell.length_b   1.000
_cell.length_c   1.000
_cell.angle_alpha   90.00
_cell.angle_beta   90.00
_cell.angle_gamma   90.00
#
_symmetry.space_group_name_H-M   'P 1'
#
loop_
_entity.id
_entity.type
_entity.pdbx_description
1 polymer ?
#
loop_
_entity_poly.entity_id
_entity_poly.type
_entity_poly.pdbx_seq_one_letter_code
_entity_poly.pdbx_strand_id
1 'polypeptide(L)'
;MDTQVNYIRQRLSLRKPLANALELTARLTDKLSLQKPPTDPDMLEMFITAELAKVKSIVPTVKGFDRDFPSLAFSIATGIGKTRLMGAIIAYLYLKKGIKHFFVLAPNLTLYEKLIRDFGDESYSKYVFKGISEFVAAPPRIVTGETYNERTGSLFSDVEINIFNISKFNKDSKEGKKGLPRMRRLSEYLGQSYFDYLASLPDLVILMDEAHRYHADASKRAINELRPVLGLEMTATPFDEKGRAFKNIIFEYNLAEALDDGLYVKNPAIAKARNFNKDNFTPDEIEIIKLEDGITCHERTRLAIEMYAKQNGRPVVKPFILVACRDINHAKAVEGLLQSDRIYHGAYKGKVLRIDSSSKKDEDIERQFVALESPDNEIEIVVHVNMLKEGWDVNNLYTIIPLRASNAAVLIEQTIGRGLRLPYGGQRTGNKDELY
;
A
#
# COMPACT_ATOMS: atom_id res chain seq x y z
N MET A 1 -9.20 -23.41 16.40
CA MET A 1 -8.25 -22.53 15.66
C MET A 1 -7.29 -23.41 14.88
N ASP A 2 -7.08 -23.15 13.61
CA ASP A 2 -6.18 -23.95 12.75
C ASP A 2 -4.74 -23.85 13.27
N THR A 3 -4.05 -25.01 13.35
CA THR A 3 -2.67 -25.10 13.88
C THR A 3 -1.70 -24.28 13.04
N GLN A 4 -1.85 -24.27 11.71
CA GLN A 4 -0.99 -23.50 10.80
C GLN A 4 -1.26 -22.00 10.93
N VAL A 5 -2.51 -21.57 11.10
CA VAL A 5 -2.84 -20.16 11.38
C VAL A 5 -2.14 -19.70 12.65
N ASN A 6 -2.20 -20.48 13.73
CA ASN A 6 -1.51 -20.14 14.99
C ASN A 6 0.00 -20.06 14.84
N TYR A 7 0.60 -21.01 14.12
CA TYR A 7 2.03 -21.02 13.83
C TYR A 7 2.44 -19.74 13.09
N ILE A 8 1.77 -19.45 11.97
CA ILE A 8 2.10 -18.26 11.14
C ILE A 8 1.87 -16.96 11.92
N ARG A 9 0.75 -16.85 12.66
CA ARG A 9 0.45 -15.67 13.49
C ARG A 9 1.56 -15.37 14.49
N GLN A 10 2.07 -16.38 15.18
CA GLN A 10 3.13 -16.22 16.17
C GLN A 10 4.47 -15.89 15.50
N ARG A 11 4.85 -16.63 14.45
CA ARG A 11 6.13 -16.45 13.77
C ARG A 11 6.24 -15.09 13.09
N LEU A 12 5.17 -14.62 12.46
CA LEU A 12 5.15 -13.31 11.81
C LEU A 12 4.72 -12.17 12.75
N SER A 13 4.43 -12.46 14.03
CA SER A 13 3.94 -11.47 15.01
C SER A 13 2.79 -10.64 14.43
N LEU A 14 1.76 -11.32 13.88
CA LEU A 14 0.66 -10.65 13.24
C LEU A 14 -0.15 -9.81 14.23
N ARG A 15 -0.45 -8.57 13.86
CA ARG A 15 -1.43 -7.74 14.57
C ARG A 15 -2.79 -8.43 14.60
N LYS A 16 -3.58 -8.19 15.64
CA LYS A 16 -4.88 -8.88 15.84
C LYS A 16 -5.79 -8.81 14.59
N PRO A 17 -5.99 -7.67 13.92
CA PRO A 17 -6.81 -7.63 12.70
C PRO A 17 -6.27 -8.54 11.58
N LEU A 18 -4.95 -8.59 11.38
CA LEU A 18 -4.33 -9.43 10.37
C LEU A 18 -4.45 -10.92 10.71
N ALA A 19 -4.34 -11.27 11.99
CA ALA A 19 -4.56 -12.63 12.46
C ALA A 19 -6.00 -13.08 12.21
N ASN A 20 -6.99 -12.21 12.47
CA ASN A 20 -8.39 -12.47 12.20
C ASN A 20 -8.66 -12.65 10.70
N ALA A 21 -8.05 -11.80 9.86
CA ALA A 21 -8.14 -11.92 8.40
C ALA A 21 -7.55 -13.23 7.89
N LEU A 22 -6.39 -13.65 8.42
CA LEU A 22 -5.79 -14.94 8.10
C LEU A 22 -6.67 -16.13 8.52
N GLU A 23 -7.24 -16.08 9.72
CA GLU A 23 -8.15 -17.13 10.21
C GLU A 23 -9.41 -17.24 9.34
N LEU A 24 -9.98 -16.10 8.95
CA LEU A 24 -11.11 -16.08 8.02
C LEU A 24 -10.73 -16.65 6.66
N THR A 25 -9.55 -16.31 6.14
CA THR A 25 -9.01 -16.87 4.87
C THR A 25 -8.88 -18.39 4.98
N ALA A 26 -8.36 -18.90 6.10
CA ALA A 26 -8.23 -20.33 6.34
C ALA A 26 -9.59 -21.03 6.27
N ARG A 27 -10.59 -20.51 6.99
CA ARG A 27 -11.96 -21.07 6.99
C ARG A 27 -12.60 -21.05 5.60
N LEU A 28 -12.39 -20.01 4.81
CA LEU A 28 -12.91 -19.90 3.45
C LEU A 28 -12.22 -20.89 2.52
N THR A 29 -10.89 -20.95 2.54
CA THR A 29 -10.12 -21.86 1.67
C THR A 29 -10.26 -23.33 2.05
N ASP A 30 -10.74 -23.66 3.26
CA ASP A 30 -11.16 -25.03 3.63
C ASP A 30 -12.43 -25.47 2.90
N LYS A 31 -13.29 -24.53 2.49
CA LYS A 31 -14.53 -24.82 1.77
C LYS A 31 -14.42 -24.64 0.25
N LEU A 32 -13.60 -23.70 -0.20
CA LEU A 32 -13.39 -23.47 -1.62
C LEU A 32 -12.70 -24.67 -2.28
N SER A 33 -13.03 -24.92 -3.55
CA SER A 33 -12.44 -26.05 -4.30
C SER A 33 -10.98 -25.83 -4.65
N LEU A 34 -10.53 -24.56 -4.75
CA LEU A 34 -9.19 -24.16 -5.20
C LEU A 34 -8.81 -24.81 -6.55
N GLN A 35 -9.76 -24.88 -7.46
CA GLN A 35 -9.60 -25.42 -8.81
C GLN A 35 -9.71 -24.31 -9.85
N LYS A 36 -9.10 -24.54 -11.01
CA LYS A 36 -9.21 -23.60 -12.13
C LYS A 36 -10.67 -23.48 -12.59
N PRO A 37 -11.15 -22.25 -12.84
CA PRO A 37 -12.46 -22.03 -13.42
C PRO A 37 -12.58 -22.74 -14.78
N PRO A 38 -13.73 -23.34 -15.13
CA PRO A 38 -13.99 -23.89 -16.46
C PRO A 38 -13.86 -22.82 -17.55
N THR A 39 -13.64 -23.28 -18.80
CA THR A 39 -13.62 -22.41 -19.99
C THR A 39 -14.98 -22.28 -20.65
N ASP A 40 -15.81 -23.29 -20.47
CA ASP A 40 -17.19 -23.27 -20.95
C ASP A 40 -18.02 -22.29 -20.14
N PRO A 41 -18.77 -21.37 -20.79
CA PRO A 41 -19.52 -20.31 -20.09
C PRO A 41 -20.59 -20.84 -19.11
N ASP A 42 -21.33 -21.88 -19.50
CA ASP A 42 -22.39 -22.42 -18.65
C ASP A 42 -21.82 -23.13 -17.44
N MET A 43 -20.75 -23.89 -17.63
CA MET A 43 -20.01 -24.52 -16.53
C MET A 43 -19.33 -23.49 -15.63
N LEU A 44 -18.85 -22.37 -16.18
CA LEU A 44 -18.26 -21.29 -15.41
C LEU A 44 -19.30 -20.63 -14.49
N GLU A 45 -20.49 -20.34 -15.00
CA GLU A 45 -21.57 -19.74 -14.19
C GLU A 45 -21.98 -20.67 -13.04
N MET A 46 -22.11 -21.97 -13.30
CA MET A 46 -22.38 -22.97 -12.29
C MET A 46 -21.27 -23.05 -11.24
N PHE A 47 -20.01 -23.06 -11.69
CA PHE A 47 -18.84 -23.07 -10.81
C PHE A 47 -18.81 -21.85 -9.90
N ILE A 48 -18.94 -20.64 -10.46
CA ILE A 48 -18.94 -19.36 -9.72
C ILE A 48 -20.09 -19.33 -8.71
N THR A 49 -21.27 -19.78 -9.09
CA THR A 49 -22.43 -19.83 -8.18
C THR A 49 -22.20 -20.78 -7.03
N ALA A 50 -21.63 -21.94 -7.27
CA ALA A 50 -21.31 -22.93 -6.23
C ALA A 50 -20.23 -22.42 -5.27
N GLU A 51 -19.15 -21.84 -5.78
CA GLU A 51 -18.07 -21.27 -4.95
C GLU A 51 -18.58 -20.08 -4.13
N LEU A 52 -19.41 -19.22 -4.72
CA LEU A 52 -20.01 -18.09 -4.03
C LEU A 52 -20.92 -18.53 -2.87
N ALA A 53 -21.70 -19.60 -3.06
CA ALA A 53 -22.53 -20.17 -2.00
C ALA A 53 -21.69 -20.64 -0.80
N LYS A 54 -20.52 -21.24 -1.05
CA LYS A 54 -19.57 -21.61 0.01
C LYS A 54 -19.05 -20.40 0.77
N VAL A 55 -18.67 -19.32 0.08
CA VAL A 55 -18.24 -18.07 0.71
C VAL A 55 -19.35 -17.46 1.54
N LYS A 56 -20.56 -17.35 1.00
CA LYS A 56 -21.73 -16.81 1.70
C LYS A 56 -22.13 -17.61 2.94
N SER A 57 -21.82 -18.89 2.97
CA SER A 57 -22.07 -19.73 4.17
C SER A 57 -21.21 -19.34 5.37
N ILE A 58 -20.11 -18.58 5.14
CA ILE A 58 -19.21 -18.09 6.20
C ILE A 58 -19.34 -16.57 6.35
N VAL A 59 -19.47 -15.85 5.23
CA VAL A 59 -19.57 -14.38 5.14
C VAL A 59 -20.83 -14.01 4.35
N PRO A 60 -22.00 -13.95 4.99
CA PRO A 60 -23.29 -13.71 4.32
C PRO A 60 -23.38 -12.34 3.62
N THR A 61 -22.54 -11.37 4.01
CA THR A 61 -22.52 -10.01 3.45
C THR A 61 -21.93 -9.92 2.05
N VAL A 62 -21.23 -10.94 1.60
CA VAL A 62 -20.66 -11.00 0.23
C VAL A 62 -21.80 -11.06 -0.79
N LYS A 63 -21.79 -10.16 -1.77
CA LYS A 63 -22.83 -10.06 -2.80
C LYS A 63 -22.52 -10.91 -4.03
N GLY A 64 -21.25 -11.04 -4.41
CA GLY A 64 -20.79 -11.77 -5.59
C GLY A 64 -19.28 -11.72 -5.70
N PHE A 65 -18.69 -12.41 -6.66
CA PHE A 65 -17.33 -12.17 -7.07
C PHE A 65 -17.27 -11.05 -8.11
N ASP A 66 -16.22 -10.24 -8.06
CA ASP A 66 -15.98 -9.19 -9.07
C ASP A 66 -15.18 -9.72 -10.28
N ARG A 67 -14.86 -11.02 -10.30
CA ARG A 67 -14.04 -11.75 -11.27
C ARG A 67 -14.74 -13.05 -11.71
N ASP A 68 -14.24 -13.65 -12.80
CA ASP A 68 -14.68 -14.96 -13.31
C ASP A 68 -13.98 -16.12 -12.56
N PHE A 69 -13.56 -15.89 -11.33
CA PHE A 69 -12.97 -16.85 -10.41
C PHE A 69 -13.24 -16.42 -8.96
N PRO A 70 -13.12 -17.33 -7.98
CA PRO A 70 -13.24 -16.98 -6.58
C PRO A 70 -12.26 -15.86 -6.20
N SER A 71 -12.76 -14.69 -5.85
CA SER A 71 -11.97 -13.53 -5.44
C SER A 71 -12.44 -13.00 -4.10
N LEU A 72 -11.51 -12.77 -3.17
CA LEU A 72 -11.75 -12.37 -1.79
C LEU A 72 -11.10 -11.02 -1.53
N ALA A 73 -11.89 -10.02 -1.18
CA ALA A 73 -11.42 -8.67 -0.94
C ALA A 73 -11.27 -8.36 0.55
N PHE A 74 -10.17 -7.72 0.90
CA PHE A 74 -9.82 -7.26 2.23
C PHE A 74 -9.74 -5.74 2.22
N SER A 75 -10.67 -5.09 2.90
CA SER A 75 -10.67 -3.65 3.13
C SER A 75 -9.85 -3.36 4.39
N ILE A 76 -8.58 -3.00 4.22
CA ILE A 76 -7.65 -2.80 5.35
C ILE A 76 -7.01 -1.43 5.23
N ALA A 77 -7.12 -0.64 6.30
CA ALA A 77 -6.52 0.68 6.38
C ALA A 77 -5.01 0.68 6.09
N THR A 78 -4.53 1.79 5.56
CA THR A 78 -3.11 2.00 5.30
C THR A 78 -2.31 1.91 6.60
N GLY A 79 -1.12 1.30 6.57
CA GLY A 79 -0.25 1.18 7.75
C GLY A 79 -0.54 -0.02 8.67
N ILE A 80 -1.64 -0.72 8.51
CA ILE A 80 -1.97 -1.90 9.34
C ILE A 80 -1.10 -3.11 8.99
N GLY A 81 -0.66 -3.24 7.72
CA GLY A 81 0.28 -4.29 7.30
C GLY A 81 -0.27 -5.20 6.20
N LYS A 82 -0.92 -4.65 5.17
CA LYS A 82 -1.42 -5.42 4.00
C LYS A 82 -0.37 -6.36 3.42
N THR A 83 0.86 -5.89 3.18
CA THR A 83 1.96 -6.72 2.64
C THR A 83 2.30 -7.90 3.57
N ARG A 84 2.28 -7.68 4.88
CA ARG A 84 2.52 -8.77 5.86
C ARG A 84 1.39 -9.80 5.85
N LEU A 85 0.14 -9.36 5.67
CA LEU A 85 -0.99 -10.27 5.48
C LEU A 85 -0.85 -11.09 4.19
N MET A 86 -0.42 -10.45 3.08
CA MET A 86 -0.15 -11.18 1.83
C MET A 86 0.88 -12.29 2.07
N GLY A 87 2.00 -11.99 2.73
CA GLY A 87 3.00 -13.00 3.09
C GLY A 87 2.45 -14.11 3.99
N ALA A 88 1.62 -13.76 4.97
CA ALA A 88 0.98 -14.73 5.86
C ALA A 88 0.02 -15.66 5.11
N ILE A 89 -0.76 -15.13 4.16
CA ILE A 89 -1.67 -15.93 3.34
C ILE A 89 -0.89 -16.82 2.37
N ILE A 90 0.17 -16.33 1.73
CA ILE A 90 1.07 -17.14 0.90
C ILE A 90 1.62 -18.32 1.71
N ALA A 91 2.16 -18.04 2.91
CA ALA A 91 2.68 -19.09 3.80
C ALA A 91 1.60 -20.11 4.16
N TYR A 92 0.39 -19.66 4.50
CA TYR A 92 -0.72 -20.55 4.82
C TYR A 92 -1.14 -21.43 3.62
N LEU A 93 -1.31 -20.82 2.45
CA LEU A 93 -1.72 -21.55 1.25
C LEU A 93 -0.66 -22.57 0.82
N TYR A 94 0.62 -22.26 0.98
CA TYR A 94 1.69 -23.22 0.74
C TYR A 94 1.67 -24.36 1.77
N LEU A 95 1.76 -24.03 3.05
CA LEU A 95 1.93 -25.01 4.11
C LEU A 95 0.70 -25.90 4.31
N LYS A 96 -0.51 -25.37 4.12
CA LYS A 96 -1.76 -26.09 4.36
C LYS A 96 -2.40 -26.66 3.10
N LYS A 97 -2.32 -25.92 1.98
CA LYS A 97 -3.02 -26.28 0.73
C LYS A 97 -2.08 -26.79 -0.36
N GLY A 98 -0.76 -26.69 -0.16
CA GLY A 98 0.24 -27.13 -1.13
C GLY A 98 0.32 -26.25 -2.37
N ILE A 99 -0.20 -25.02 -2.32
CA ILE A 99 -0.12 -24.05 -3.43
C ILE A 99 1.29 -23.53 -3.56
N LYS A 100 1.83 -23.56 -4.76
CA LYS A 100 3.24 -23.22 -5.03
C LYS A 100 3.42 -21.99 -5.91
N HIS A 101 2.41 -21.55 -6.64
CA HIS A 101 2.53 -20.51 -7.63
C HIS A 101 1.66 -19.29 -7.28
N PHE A 102 2.32 -18.16 -7.12
CA PHE A 102 1.69 -16.89 -6.75
C PHE A 102 2.04 -15.81 -7.78
N PHE A 103 1.05 -14.98 -8.11
CA PHE A 103 1.22 -13.83 -8.99
C PHE A 103 0.78 -12.56 -8.26
N VAL A 104 1.74 -11.69 -7.94
CA VAL A 104 1.53 -10.47 -7.17
C VAL A 104 1.55 -9.27 -8.10
N LEU A 105 0.47 -8.51 -8.12
CA LEU A 105 0.33 -7.30 -8.90
C LEU A 105 0.58 -6.06 -8.05
N ALA A 106 1.55 -5.26 -8.46
CA ALA A 106 1.86 -3.95 -7.90
C ALA A 106 1.26 -2.83 -8.76
N PRO A 107 0.67 -1.78 -8.17
CA PRO A 107 0.03 -0.71 -8.92
C PRO A 107 1.03 0.28 -9.54
N ASN A 108 2.25 0.39 -9.00
CA ASN A 108 3.29 1.30 -9.47
C ASN A 108 4.70 0.74 -9.22
N LEU A 109 5.72 1.45 -9.73
CA LEU A 109 7.12 1.00 -9.66
C LEU A 109 7.65 0.95 -8.22
N THR A 110 7.33 1.92 -7.38
CA THR A 110 7.80 1.98 -5.99
C THR A 110 7.28 0.82 -5.16
N LEU A 111 5.98 0.52 -5.28
CA LEU A 111 5.40 -0.65 -4.61
C LEU A 111 5.94 -1.96 -5.20
N TYR A 112 6.22 -2.00 -6.50
CA TYR A 112 6.85 -3.14 -7.15
C TYR A 112 8.25 -3.43 -6.58
N GLU A 113 9.14 -2.43 -6.54
CA GLU A 113 10.48 -2.55 -5.97
C GLU A 113 10.43 -2.93 -4.48
N LYS A 114 9.47 -2.34 -3.74
CA LYS A 114 9.23 -2.68 -2.34
C LYS A 114 8.78 -4.13 -2.17
N LEU A 115 7.83 -4.60 -2.97
CA LEU A 115 7.35 -5.99 -2.89
C LEU A 115 8.45 -7.00 -3.22
N ILE A 116 9.29 -6.73 -4.23
CA ILE A 116 10.45 -7.58 -4.54
C ILE A 116 11.35 -7.71 -3.30
N ARG A 117 11.64 -6.61 -2.62
CA ARG A 117 12.47 -6.62 -1.42
C ARG A 117 11.78 -7.26 -0.22
N ASP A 118 10.50 -6.93 0.02
CA ASP A 118 9.72 -7.48 1.13
C ASP A 118 9.53 -9.01 1.02
N PHE A 119 9.43 -9.56 -0.20
CA PHE A 119 9.23 -10.98 -0.44
C PHE A 119 10.52 -11.76 -0.73
N GLY A 120 11.59 -11.10 -1.21
CA GLY A 120 12.77 -11.79 -1.73
C GLY A 120 14.08 -11.53 -0.99
N ASP A 121 14.19 -10.45 -0.20
CA ASP A 121 15.43 -10.13 0.51
C ASP A 121 15.35 -10.56 1.98
N GLU A 122 15.93 -11.72 2.28
CA GLU A 122 15.97 -12.30 3.64
C GLU A 122 16.74 -11.42 4.64
N SER A 123 17.68 -10.61 4.16
CA SER A 123 18.45 -9.68 5.00
C SER A 123 17.64 -8.45 5.39
N TYR A 124 16.59 -8.17 4.66
CA TYR A 124 15.75 -6.98 4.88
C TYR A 124 14.93 -7.11 6.17
N SER A 125 14.95 -6.06 6.98
CA SER A 125 14.26 -6.05 8.28
C SER A 125 12.74 -6.28 8.19
N LYS A 126 12.12 -5.95 7.05
CA LYS A 126 10.68 -6.11 6.78
C LYS A 126 10.36 -7.36 5.94
N TYR A 127 11.34 -8.26 5.72
CA TYR A 127 11.11 -9.52 5.01
C TYR A 127 9.89 -10.26 5.58
N VAL A 128 8.93 -10.58 4.73
CA VAL A 128 7.59 -11.01 5.16
C VAL A 128 7.53 -12.43 5.69
N PHE A 129 8.49 -13.29 5.32
CA PHE A 129 8.54 -14.69 5.74
C PHE A 129 9.50 -14.96 6.91
N LYS A 130 10.01 -13.91 7.54
CA LYS A 130 10.97 -14.02 8.63
C LYS A 130 10.39 -14.84 9.79
N GLY A 131 11.04 -15.97 10.09
CA GLY A 131 10.62 -16.87 11.18
C GLY A 131 9.73 -18.04 10.75
N ILE A 132 9.32 -18.15 9.49
CA ILE A 132 8.71 -19.35 8.93
C ILE A 132 9.83 -20.32 8.54
N SER A 133 9.96 -21.42 9.27
CA SER A 133 11.09 -22.36 9.12
C SER A 133 11.23 -22.92 7.71
N GLU A 134 10.13 -23.19 7.04
CA GLU A 134 10.10 -23.73 5.69
C GLU A 134 10.69 -22.75 4.67
N PHE A 135 10.43 -21.44 4.85
CA PHE A 135 11.00 -20.41 3.98
C PHE A 135 12.43 -19.96 4.38
N VAL A 136 12.86 -20.28 5.59
CA VAL A 136 14.28 -20.15 5.98
C VAL A 136 15.11 -21.26 5.33
N ALA A 137 14.56 -22.48 5.26
CA ALA A 137 15.24 -23.62 4.63
C ALA A 137 15.24 -23.55 3.09
N ALA A 138 14.14 -23.08 2.51
CA ALA A 138 13.94 -22.97 1.06
C ALA A 138 13.16 -21.66 0.74
N PRO A 139 13.87 -20.52 0.60
CA PRO A 139 13.26 -19.24 0.32
C PRO A 139 12.44 -19.26 -0.97
N PRO A 140 11.32 -18.53 -1.04
CA PRO A 140 10.54 -18.41 -2.25
C PRO A 140 11.37 -17.82 -3.39
N ARG A 141 11.20 -18.38 -4.57
CA ARG A 141 11.80 -17.82 -5.79
C ARG A 141 10.99 -16.61 -6.24
N ILE A 142 11.64 -15.46 -6.32
CA ILE A 142 11.04 -14.25 -6.87
C ILE A 142 11.31 -14.19 -8.37
N VAL A 143 10.23 -14.10 -9.16
CA VAL A 143 10.28 -13.95 -10.62
C VAL A 143 9.72 -12.60 -11.01
N THR A 144 10.47 -11.89 -11.84
CA THR A 144 10.12 -10.58 -12.40
C THR A 144 10.13 -10.63 -13.92
N GLY A 145 9.64 -9.59 -14.60
CA GLY A 145 9.74 -9.49 -16.05
C GLY A 145 11.17 -9.53 -16.58
N GLU A 146 12.14 -9.18 -15.75
CA GLU A 146 13.57 -9.15 -16.10
C GLU A 146 14.23 -10.54 -15.90
N THR A 147 13.80 -11.29 -14.87
CA THR A 147 14.39 -12.59 -14.50
C THR A 147 13.64 -13.77 -15.08
N TYR A 148 12.51 -13.55 -15.74
CA TYR A 148 11.69 -14.63 -16.27
C TYR A 148 12.43 -15.56 -17.24
N ASN A 149 13.28 -15.02 -18.12
CA ASN A 149 14.04 -15.80 -19.09
C ASN A 149 15.19 -16.62 -18.45
N GLU A 150 15.55 -16.34 -17.20
CA GLU A 150 16.60 -17.04 -16.46
C GLU A 150 16.06 -18.24 -15.66
N ARG A 151 14.94 -18.82 -16.11
CA ARG A 151 14.26 -19.95 -15.47
C ARG A 151 15.04 -21.26 -15.61
N THR A 152 16.24 -21.30 -15.09
CA THR A 152 16.88 -22.58 -14.77
C THR A 152 16.29 -23.07 -13.45
N GLY A 153 15.70 -24.27 -13.47
CA GLY A 153 15.01 -24.83 -12.33
C GLY A 153 15.81 -24.70 -11.05
N SER A 154 15.27 -23.97 -10.08
CA SER A 154 15.82 -23.97 -8.73
C SER A 154 15.55 -25.34 -8.12
N LEU A 155 16.60 -26.10 -7.86
CA LEU A 155 16.52 -27.40 -7.17
C LEU A 155 16.08 -27.26 -5.71
N PHE A 156 16.00 -26.02 -5.18
CA PHE A 156 15.85 -25.75 -3.75
C PHE A 156 14.59 -24.96 -3.34
N SER A 157 13.85 -24.38 -4.28
CA SER A 157 12.64 -23.63 -3.96
C SER A 157 11.40 -24.24 -4.57
N ASP A 158 10.46 -24.61 -3.71
CA ASP A 158 9.16 -25.14 -4.11
C ASP A 158 8.12 -24.05 -4.41
N VAL A 159 8.34 -22.81 -3.94
CA VAL A 159 7.39 -21.71 -4.06
C VAL A 159 7.91 -20.64 -5.02
N GLU A 160 7.09 -20.31 -6.01
CA GLU A 160 7.35 -19.26 -6.99
C GLU A 160 6.40 -18.08 -6.77
N ILE A 161 6.97 -16.89 -6.57
CA ILE A 161 6.23 -15.63 -6.44
C ILE A 161 6.62 -14.74 -7.61
N ASN A 162 5.70 -14.58 -8.55
CA ASN A 162 5.84 -13.72 -9.70
C ASN A 162 5.36 -12.32 -9.35
N ILE A 163 6.19 -11.29 -9.44
CA ILE A 163 5.83 -9.91 -9.06
C ILE A 163 5.87 -9.01 -10.28
N PHE A 164 4.78 -8.31 -10.56
CA PHE A 164 4.65 -7.44 -11.73
C PHE A 164 4.05 -6.08 -11.42
N ASN A 165 4.56 -5.07 -12.15
CA ASN A 165 4.08 -3.70 -12.07
C ASN A 165 3.13 -3.39 -13.23
N ILE A 166 1.85 -3.13 -12.93
CA ILE A 166 0.85 -2.82 -13.96
C ILE A 166 1.04 -1.44 -14.58
N SER A 167 1.71 -0.49 -13.93
CA SER A 167 1.90 0.86 -14.46
C SER A 167 2.83 0.89 -15.69
N LYS A 168 3.72 -0.08 -15.82
CA LYS A 168 4.52 -0.27 -17.05
C LYS A 168 3.64 -0.54 -18.26
N PHE A 169 2.48 -1.16 -18.10
CA PHE A 169 1.48 -1.39 -19.16
C PHE A 169 0.82 -0.10 -19.68
N ASN A 170 0.79 0.96 -18.88
CA ASN A 170 0.11 2.20 -19.20
C ASN A 170 0.99 3.19 -19.99
N LYS A 171 2.32 3.07 -19.97
CA LYS A 171 3.26 4.03 -20.61
C LYS A 171 3.37 3.84 -22.12
N ASP A 172 3.36 2.61 -22.59
CA ASP A 172 3.49 2.29 -24.03
C ASP A 172 2.22 2.61 -24.84
N SER A 173 1.15 3.06 -24.18
CA SER A 173 -0.13 3.35 -24.83
C SER A 173 -0.22 4.76 -25.46
N LYS A 174 0.75 5.64 -25.28
CA LYS A 174 0.72 7.00 -25.81
C LYS A 174 1.28 7.11 -27.24
N GLU A 175 1.98 6.12 -27.75
CA GLU A 175 2.44 6.07 -29.13
C GLU A 175 1.58 5.14 -30.00
N GLY A 176 0.57 5.71 -30.59
CA GLY A 176 -0.08 5.32 -31.83
C GLY A 176 -0.60 3.91 -32.01
N LYS A 177 -1.79 3.59 -31.48
CA LYS A 177 -2.86 2.87 -32.20
C LYS A 177 -4.14 2.89 -31.35
N LYS A 178 -5.12 3.66 -31.77
CA LYS A 178 -6.50 3.62 -31.22
C LYS A 178 -7.10 2.23 -31.48
N GLY A 179 -7.58 1.55 -30.42
CA GLY A 179 -8.58 0.53 -30.58
C GLY A 179 -8.31 -0.87 -30.03
N LEU A 180 -7.20 -1.18 -29.34
CA LEU A 180 -7.00 -2.49 -28.72
C LEU A 180 -7.13 -2.45 -27.20
N PRO A 181 -7.80 -3.42 -26.54
CA PRO A 181 -7.93 -3.46 -25.09
C PRO A 181 -6.55 -3.50 -24.42
N ARG A 182 -6.37 -2.73 -23.35
CA ARG A 182 -5.11 -2.57 -22.59
C ARG A 182 -4.40 -3.86 -22.16
N MET A 183 -5.01 -5.00 -22.37
CA MET A 183 -4.52 -6.27 -21.84
C MET A 183 -4.30 -7.39 -22.85
N ARG A 184 -4.60 -7.25 -24.10
CA ARG A 184 -3.79 -7.96 -25.10
C ARG A 184 -2.30 -7.61 -24.96
N ARG A 185 -2.04 -6.50 -24.28
CA ARG A 185 -0.70 -6.01 -23.94
C ARG A 185 -0.09 -6.66 -22.68
N LEU A 186 -0.84 -7.31 -21.80
CA LEU A 186 -0.22 -8.13 -20.75
C LEU A 186 0.55 -9.30 -21.38
N SER A 187 -0.05 -10.01 -22.32
CA SER A 187 0.64 -11.06 -23.06
C SER A 187 1.76 -10.53 -23.96
N GLU A 188 1.60 -9.36 -24.59
CA GLU A 188 2.64 -8.71 -25.38
C GLU A 188 3.81 -8.21 -24.52
N TYR A 189 3.52 -7.69 -23.34
CA TYR A 189 4.53 -7.15 -22.41
C TYR A 189 5.26 -8.25 -21.63
N LEU A 190 4.53 -9.27 -21.18
CA LEU A 190 5.12 -10.45 -20.52
C LEU A 190 5.85 -11.34 -21.52
N GLY A 191 5.64 -11.14 -22.83
CA GLY A 191 5.84 -12.15 -23.84
C GLY A 191 4.73 -13.22 -23.78
N GLN A 192 4.22 -13.61 -24.94
CA GLN A 192 3.13 -14.59 -25.04
C GLN A 192 3.45 -15.87 -24.25
N SER A 193 4.70 -16.32 -24.29
CA SER A 193 5.16 -17.52 -23.59
C SER A 193 5.03 -17.45 -22.07
N TYR A 194 5.20 -16.27 -21.48
CA TYR A 194 5.08 -16.14 -20.01
C TYR A 194 3.63 -16.02 -19.56
N PHE A 195 2.80 -15.32 -20.31
CA PHE A 195 1.37 -15.30 -20.05
C PHE A 195 0.77 -16.72 -20.12
N ASP A 196 1.10 -17.45 -21.19
CA ASP A 196 0.65 -18.84 -21.39
C ASP A 196 1.16 -19.74 -20.27
N TYR A 197 2.38 -19.54 -19.82
CA TYR A 197 2.91 -20.23 -18.65
C TYR A 197 2.07 -19.98 -17.41
N LEU A 198 1.86 -18.73 -17.01
CA LEU A 198 1.03 -18.39 -15.84
C LEU A 198 -0.38 -18.96 -15.99
N ALA A 199 -0.97 -18.83 -17.19
CA ALA A 199 -2.29 -19.38 -17.49
C ALA A 199 -2.33 -20.92 -17.47
N SER A 200 -1.21 -21.60 -17.68
CA SER A 200 -1.12 -23.07 -17.63
C SER A 200 -0.98 -23.64 -16.21
N LEU A 201 -0.54 -22.84 -15.24
CA LEU A 201 -0.32 -23.29 -13.88
C LEU A 201 -1.60 -23.81 -13.22
N PRO A 202 -1.60 -25.00 -12.61
CA PRO A 202 -2.80 -25.61 -12.06
C PRO A 202 -3.28 -24.97 -10.75
N ASP A 203 -2.39 -24.28 -10.03
CA ASP A 203 -2.57 -23.77 -8.67
C ASP A 203 -2.24 -22.27 -8.55
N LEU A 204 -2.37 -21.49 -9.64
CA LEU A 204 -2.06 -20.07 -9.63
C LEU A 204 -3.01 -19.29 -8.71
N VAL A 205 -2.44 -18.60 -7.72
CA VAL A 205 -3.15 -17.63 -6.87
C VAL A 205 -2.68 -16.22 -7.23
N ILE A 206 -3.64 -15.31 -7.44
CA ILE A 206 -3.33 -13.89 -7.71
C ILE A 206 -3.53 -13.07 -6.44
N LEU A 207 -2.53 -12.21 -6.12
CA LEU A 207 -2.62 -11.22 -5.07
C LEU A 207 -2.53 -9.83 -5.69
N MET A 208 -3.48 -8.97 -5.39
CA MET A 208 -3.58 -7.62 -5.94
C MET A 208 -3.45 -6.59 -4.82
N ASP A 209 -2.33 -5.85 -4.79
CA ASP A 209 -2.19 -4.71 -3.88
C ASP A 209 -2.84 -3.47 -4.52
N GLU A 210 -3.51 -2.65 -3.71
CA GLU A 210 -4.37 -1.54 -4.13
C GLU A 210 -5.38 -1.96 -5.22
N ALA A 211 -6.15 -3.00 -4.91
CA ALA A 211 -7.02 -3.74 -5.83
C ALA A 211 -8.03 -2.87 -6.62
N HIS A 212 -8.42 -1.71 -6.08
CA HIS A 212 -9.30 -0.77 -6.77
C HIS A 212 -8.77 -0.33 -8.15
N ARG A 213 -7.44 -0.39 -8.38
CA ARG A 213 -6.82 -0.08 -9.67
C ARG A 213 -7.01 -1.13 -10.75
N TYR A 214 -7.45 -2.32 -10.39
CA TYR A 214 -7.64 -3.44 -11.30
C TYR A 214 -9.12 -3.75 -11.60
N HIS A 215 -10.03 -2.85 -11.20
CA HIS A 215 -11.47 -3.02 -11.41
C HIS A 215 -12.00 -2.45 -12.72
N ALA A 216 -11.17 -1.77 -13.54
CA ALA A 216 -11.54 -1.40 -14.90
C ALA A 216 -11.80 -2.65 -15.75
N ASP A 217 -12.79 -2.59 -16.66
CA ASP A 217 -13.26 -3.73 -17.44
C ASP A 217 -12.14 -4.43 -18.25
N ALA A 218 -11.19 -3.66 -18.77
CA ALA A 218 -10.04 -4.20 -19.49
C ALA A 218 -9.09 -5.00 -18.57
N SER A 219 -8.84 -4.49 -17.35
CA SER A 219 -8.03 -5.15 -16.35
C SER A 219 -8.68 -6.43 -15.86
N LYS A 220 -10.02 -6.39 -15.63
CA LYS A 220 -10.77 -7.58 -15.22
C LYS A 220 -10.64 -8.70 -16.24
N ARG A 221 -10.90 -8.41 -17.53
CA ARG A 221 -10.87 -9.43 -18.59
C ARG A 221 -9.57 -10.20 -18.63
N ALA A 222 -8.51 -9.54 -18.59
CA ALA A 222 -7.26 -10.22 -18.78
C ALA A 222 -6.66 -10.85 -17.52
N ILE A 223 -7.01 -10.36 -16.32
CA ILE A 223 -6.78 -11.15 -15.11
C ILE A 223 -7.64 -12.42 -15.15
N ASN A 224 -8.87 -12.35 -15.68
CA ASN A 224 -9.72 -13.51 -15.86
C ASN A 224 -9.13 -14.54 -16.85
N GLU A 225 -8.46 -14.08 -17.92
CA GLU A 225 -7.79 -14.97 -18.90
C GLU A 225 -6.69 -15.86 -18.27
N LEU A 226 -6.07 -15.43 -17.16
CA LEU A 226 -5.11 -16.25 -16.41
C LEU A 226 -5.78 -17.43 -15.69
N ARG A 227 -7.08 -17.36 -15.45
CA ARG A 227 -7.88 -18.39 -14.77
C ARG A 227 -7.25 -18.89 -13.47
N PRO A 228 -6.96 -18.00 -12.52
CA PRO A 228 -6.40 -18.41 -11.23
C PRO A 228 -7.41 -19.23 -10.41
N VAL A 229 -6.90 -20.05 -9.50
CA VAL A 229 -7.75 -20.82 -8.58
C VAL A 229 -8.34 -19.95 -7.46
N LEU A 230 -7.68 -18.81 -7.17
CA LEU A 230 -8.10 -17.85 -6.14
C LEU A 230 -7.50 -16.47 -6.42
N GLY A 231 -8.27 -15.41 -6.18
CA GLY A 231 -7.82 -14.03 -6.13
C GLY A 231 -7.92 -13.45 -4.74
N LEU A 232 -6.91 -12.70 -4.32
CA LEU A 232 -6.85 -11.99 -3.05
C LEU A 232 -6.66 -10.50 -3.34
N GLU A 233 -7.64 -9.69 -2.98
CA GLU A 233 -7.71 -8.28 -3.31
C GLU A 233 -7.49 -7.43 -2.05
N MET A 234 -6.34 -6.74 -1.95
CA MET A 234 -6.01 -5.88 -0.82
C MET A 234 -6.25 -4.42 -1.19
N THR A 235 -7.03 -3.68 -0.40
CA THR A 235 -7.25 -2.25 -0.63
C THR A 235 -7.60 -1.54 0.66
N ALA A 236 -7.34 -0.24 0.75
CA ALA A 236 -7.88 0.63 1.80
C ALA A 236 -9.19 1.31 1.35
N THR A 237 -9.45 1.32 0.03
CA THR A 237 -10.61 1.97 -0.60
C THR A 237 -11.34 0.96 -1.48
N PRO A 238 -12.32 0.20 -0.94
CA PRO A 238 -12.99 -0.90 -1.64
C PRO A 238 -14.07 -0.37 -2.61
N PHE A 239 -13.70 0.58 -3.46
CA PHE A 239 -14.56 1.17 -4.49
C PHE A 239 -13.86 1.16 -5.84
N ASP A 240 -14.59 0.91 -6.91
CA ASP A 240 -14.09 1.04 -8.27
C ASP A 240 -13.98 2.53 -8.72
N GLU A 241 -13.43 2.77 -9.92
CA GLU A 241 -13.30 4.12 -10.49
C GLU A 241 -14.65 4.86 -10.66
N LYS A 242 -15.77 4.15 -10.65
CA LYS A 242 -17.12 4.70 -10.73
C LYS A 242 -17.78 4.89 -9.36
N GLY A 243 -17.04 4.67 -8.27
CA GLY A 243 -17.53 4.77 -6.90
C GLY A 243 -18.43 3.63 -6.45
N ARG A 244 -18.45 2.48 -7.16
CA ARG A 244 -19.24 1.32 -6.76
C ARG A 244 -18.43 0.45 -5.79
N ALA A 245 -19.03 0.08 -4.67
CA ALA A 245 -18.40 -0.81 -3.69
C ALA A 245 -18.11 -2.20 -4.28
N PHE A 246 -17.03 -2.81 -3.86
CA PHE A 246 -16.70 -4.20 -4.19
C PHE A 246 -17.79 -5.15 -3.67
N LYS A 247 -18.05 -6.21 -4.42
CA LYS A 247 -19.09 -7.20 -4.08
C LYS A 247 -18.57 -8.33 -3.19
N ASN A 248 -17.26 -8.54 -3.17
CA ASN A 248 -16.54 -9.67 -2.61
C ASN A 248 -15.77 -9.35 -1.32
N ILE A 249 -16.14 -8.30 -0.60
CA ILE A 249 -15.48 -7.92 0.66
C ILE A 249 -15.79 -8.98 1.70
N ILE A 250 -14.75 -9.68 2.16
CA ILE A 250 -14.86 -10.71 3.21
C ILE A 250 -14.41 -10.19 4.57
N PHE A 251 -13.54 -9.20 4.60
CA PHE A 251 -12.96 -8.67 5.83
C PHE A 251 -12.80 -7.15 5.72
N GLU A 252 -13.18 -6.44 6.78
CA GLU A 252 -13.00 -5.00 6.90
C GLU A 252 -12.25 -4.69 8.19
N TYR A 253 -11.30 -3.79 8.10
CA TYR A 253 -10.65 -3.09 9.18
C TYR A 253 -10.23 -1.71 8.65
N ASN A 254 -11.21 -0.83 8.60
CA ASN A 254 -11.08 0.47 7.99
C ASN A 254 -10.34 1.47 8.90
N LEU A 255 -10.13 2.69 8.42
CA LEU A 255 -9.40 3.71 9.17
C LEU A 255 -10.12 4.12 10.45
N ALA A 256 -11.46 4.17 10.44
CA ALA A 256 -12.23 4.52 11.64
C ALA A 256 -12.05 3.48 12.75
N GLU A 257 -12.11 2.18 12.42
CA GLU A 257 -11.84 1.09 13.36
C GLU A 257 -10.40 1.12 13.88
N ALA A 258 -9.42 1.42 13.00
CA ALA A 258 -8.02 1.53 13.40
C ALA A 258 -7.76 2.70 14.35
N LEU A 259 -8.49 3.81 14.18
CA LEU A 259 -8.43 4.97 15.07
C LEU A 259 -9.13 4.70 16.41
N ASP A 260 -10.26 4.03 16.38
CA ASP A 260 -11.04 3.65 17.56
C ASP A 260 -10.25 2.67 18.45
N ASP A 261 -9.67 1.64 17.86
CA ASP A 261 -8.74 0.73 18.56
C ASP A 261 -7.53 1.48 19.17
N GLY A 262 -7.08 2.56 18.55
CA GLY A 262 -6.01 3.41 19.05
C GLY A 262 -4.63 2.74 19.17
N LEU A 263 -4.42 1.59 18.53
CA LEU A 263 -3.23 0.75 18.76
C LEU A 263 -2.19 0.84 17.64
N TYR A 264 -2.62 0.83 16.38
CA TYR A 264 -1.72 0.51 15.26
C TYR A 264 -1.45 1.69 14.33
N VAL A 265 -2.04 2.85 14.61
CA VAL A 265 -1.89 4.09 13.86
C VAL A 265 -1.58 5.24 14.79
N LYS A 266 -0.95 6.31 14.25
CA LYS A 266 -0.76 7.56 14.98
C LYS A 266 -2.10 8.19 15.37
N ASN A 267 -2.10 8.98 16.42
CA ASN A 267 -3.26 9.76 16.82
C ASN A 267 -3.34 11.05 15.98
N PRO A 268 -4.39 11.28 15.18
CA PRO A 268 -4.55 12.55 14.49
C PRO A 268 -4.89 13.65 15.52
N ALA A 269 -4.13 14.73 15.49
CA ALA A 269 -4.34 15.91 16.33
C ALA A 269 -4.49 17.15 15.44
N ILE A 270 -5.39 18.04 15.82
CA ILE A 270 -5.56 19.33 15.13
C ILE A 270 -5.01 20.43 16.03
N ALA A 271 -3.89 21.03 15.59
CA ALA A 271 -3.38 22.23 16.24
C ALA A 271 -4.33 23.40 15.95
N LYS A 272 -4.79 24.07 17.01
CA LYS A 272 -5.62 25.28 16.91
C LYS A 272 -4.95 26.41 17.66
N ALA A 273 -4.78 27.55 17.00
CA ALA A 273 -4.33 28.77 17.68
C ALA A 273 -5.38 29.17 18.73
N ARG A 274 -4.92 29.47 19.95
CA ARG A 274 -5.79 29.98 21.03
C ARG A 274 -6.10 31.45 20.75
N ASN A 275 -7.38 31.83 20.89
CA ASN A 275 -7.86 33.21 20.69
C ASN A 275 -7.58 33.78 19.30
N PHE A 276 -7.53 32.93 18.26
CA PHE A 276 -7.34 33.34 16.87
C PHE A 276 -8.65 33.84 16.28
N ASN A 277 -8.71 35.13 15.90
CA ASN A 277 -9.80 35.69 15.10
C ASN A 277 -9.29 35.99 13.69
N LYS A 278 -9.79 35.21 12.72
CA LYS A 278 -9.39 35.28 11.34
C LYS A 278 -9.57 36.66 10.70
N ASP A 279 -10.54 37.44 11.18
CA ASP A 279 -10.87 38.75 10.61
C ASP A 279 -9.82 39.84 10.93
N ASN A 280 -8.93 39.57 11.87
CA ASN A 280 -7.84 40.47 12.26
C ASN A 280 -6.55 40.33 11.43
N PHE A 281 -6.54 39.37 10.45
CA PHE A 281 -5.33 39.05 9.71
C PHE A 281 -5.61 38.99 8.20
N THR A 282 -4.65 39.35 7.40
CA THR A 282 -4.66 39.17 5.97
C THR A 282 -4.47 37.68 5.61
N PRO A 283 -4.88 37.23 4.41
CA PRO A 283 -4.64 35.85 3.98
C PRO A 283 -3.17 35.41 4.07
N ASP A 284 -2.23 36.29 3.73
CA ASP A 284 -0.81 35.99 3.77
C ASP A 284 -0.28 35.84 5.22
N GLU A 285 -0.77 36.68 6.15
CA GLU A 285 -0.44 36.55 7.56
C GLU A 285 -0.99 35.25 8.15
N ILE A 286 -2.20 34.83 7.74
CA ILE A 286 -2.78 33.55 8.16
C ILE A 286 -1.93 32.37 7.66
N GLU A 287 -1.40 32.45 6.44
CA GLU A 287 -0.51 31.40 5.91
C GLU A 287 0.81 31.32 6.70
N ILE A 288 1.39 32.46 7.07
CA ILE A 288 2.59 32.51 7.90
C ILE A 288 2.33 31.90 9.28
N ILE A 289 1.23 32.28 9.93
CA ILE A 289 0.83 31.73 11.24
C ILE A 289 0.68 30.20 11.15
N LYS A 290 0.05 29.68 10.09
CA LYS A 290 -0.09 28.23 9.90
C LYS A 290 1.27 27.54 9.74
N LEU A 291 2.20 28.14 9.00
CA LEU A 291 3.55 27.62 8.84
C LEU A 291 4.30 27.59 10.16
N GLU A 292 4.27 28.66 10.93
CA GLU A 292 4.94 28.77 12.24
C GLU A 292 4.34 27.80 13.27
N ASP A 293 3.01 27.68 13.34
CA ASP A 293 2.34 26.72 14.21
C ASP A 293 2.68 25.27 13.82
N GLY A 294 2.68 24.97 12.52
CA GLY A 294 3.06 23.64 12.02
C GLY A 294 4.51 23.30 12.32
N ILE A 295 5.43 24.25 12.16
CA ILE A 295 6.84 24.07 12.52
C ILE A 295 6.99 23.87 14.04
N THR A 296 6.24 24.60 14.86
CA THR A 296 6.25 24.42 16.31
C THR A 296 5.81 23.00 16.70
N CYS A 297 4.75 22.47 16.06
CA CYS A 297 4.32 21.09 16.26
C CYS A 297 5.41 20.08 15.84
N HIS A 298 6.05 20.34 14.70
CA HIS A 298 7.14 19.52 14.19
C HIS A 298 8.32 19.44 15.15
N GLU A 299 8.79 20.59 15.67
CA GLU A 299 9.91 20.63 16.61
C GLU A 299 9.61 19.85 17.91
N ARG A 300 8.39 19.98 18.43
CA ARG A 300 7.96 19.17 19.59
C ARG A 300 7.97 17.68 19.30
N THR A 301 7.47 17.30 18.15
CA THR A 301 7.43 15.90 17.73
C THR A 301 8.83 15.34 17.52
N ARG A 302 9.73 16.10 16.89
CA ARG A 302 11.13 15.74 16.71
C ARG A 302 11.80 15.43 18.03
N LEU A 303 11.68 16.34 19.01
CA LEU A 303 12.23 16.14 20.35
C LEU A 303 11.64 14.89 21.04
N ALA A 304 10.33 14.67 20.93
CA ALA A 304 9.68 13.51 21.53
C ALA A 304 10.18 12.19 20.92
N ILE A 305 10.40 12.15 19.60
CA ILE A 305 10.96 10.98 18.89
C ILE A 305 12.42 10.75 19.31
N GLU A 306 13.25 11.78 19.35
CA GLU A 306 14.66 11.69 19.77
C GLU A 306 14.78 11.15 21.21
N MET A 307 13.97 11.69 22.13
CA MET A 307 13.92 11.22 23.52
C MET A 307 13.51 9.74 23.60
N TYR A 308 12.46 9.36 22.88
CA TYR A 308 12.00 7.97 22.84
C TYR A 308 13.08 7.04 22.26
N ALA A 309 13.70 7.42 21.16
CA ALA A 309 14.75 6.63 20.51
C ALA A 309 15.93 6.40 21.47
N LYS A 310 16.38 7.45 22.14
CA LYS A 310 17.45 7.39 23.13
C LYS A 310 17.10 6.48 24.32
N GLN A 311 15.90 6.61 24.87
CA GLN A 311 15.45 5.83 26.02
C GLN A 311 15.28 4.35 25.72
N ASN A 312 14.95 4.00 24.47
CA ASN A 312 14.63 2.63 24.05
C ASN A 312 15.72 1.98 23.18
N GLY A 313 16.88 2.61 23.00
CA GLY A 313 17.96 2.09 22.15
C GLY A 313 17.52 1.88 20.70
N ARG A 314 16.63 2.74 20.17
CA ARG A 314 16.11 2.68 18.81
C ARG A 314 16.82 3.69 17.90
N PRO A 315 16.93 3.46 16.59
CA PRO A 315 17.38 4.47 15.65
C PRO A 315 16.41 5.67 15.66
N VAL A 316 16.96 6.88 15.54
CA VAL A 316 16.14 8.09 15.47
C VAL A 316 15.45 8.15 14.11
N VAL A 317 14.13 8.30 14.13
CA VAL A 317 13.33 8.58 12.93
C VAL A 317 13.24 10.11 12.77
N LYS A 318 13.67 10.64 11.63
CA LYS A 318 13.59 12.07 11.32
C LYS A 318 12.18 12.40 10.81
N PRO A 319 11.35 13.14 11.55
CA PRO A 319 10.02 13.54 11.07
C PRO A 319 10.14 14.59 9.97
N PHE A 320 9.12 14.71 9.11
CA PHE A 320 9.00 15.81 8.17
C PHE A 320 7.60 16.41 8.15
N ILE A 321 7.53 17.65 7.64
CA ILE A 321 6.30 18.43 7.43
C ILE A 321 5.89 18.31 5.96
N LEU A 322 4.59 18.12 5.70
CA LEU A 322 4.02 18.20 4.37
C LEU A 322 3.17 19.48 4.23
N VAL A 323 3.56 20.38 3.35
CA VAL A 323 2.84 21.63 3.07
C VAL A 323 2.09 21.50 1.75
N ALA A 324 0.76 21.57 1.78
CA ALA A 324 -0.09 21.46 0.60
C ALA A 324 -0.46 22.85 0.05
N CYS A 325 0.10 23.22 -1.10
CA CYS A 325 -0.10 24.49 -1.77
C CYS A 325 -1.22 24.46 -2.83
N ARG A 326 -1.72 25.64 -3.19
CA ARG A 326 -2.81 25.83 -4.17
C ARG A 326 -2.38 25.51 -5.60
N ASP A 327 -1.23 26.06 -5.99
CA ASP A 327 -0.65 25.98 -7.33
C ASP A 327 0.88 26.08 -7.28
N ILE A 328 1.54 25.95 -8.43
CA ILE A 328 3.00 25.94 -8.55
C ILE A 328 3.61 27.28 -8.14
N ASN A 329 2.99 28.41 -8.48
CA ASN A 329 3.51 29.74 -8.13
C ASN A 329 3.42 29.95 -6.61
N HIS A 330 2.33 29.54 -5.99
CA HIS A 330 2.18 29.56 -4.54
C HIS A 330 3.23 28.65 -3.88
N ALA A 331 3.47 27.46 -4.39
CA ALA A 331 4.51 26.55 -3.86
C ALA A 331 5.92 27.15 -3.93
N LYS A 332 6.25 27.87 -5.02
CA LYS A 332 7.52 28.62 -5.14
C LYS A 332 7.64 29.73 -4.10
N ALA A 333 6.56 30.49 -3.89
CA ALA A 333 6.54 31.55 -2.90
C ALA A 333 6.71 31.01 -1.47
N VAL A 334 6.00 29.93 -1.14
CA VAL A 334 6.09 29.23 0.17
C VAL A 334 7.49 28.64 0.37
N GLU A 335 8.08 28.00 -0.64
CA GLU A 335 9.46 27.49 -0.59
C GLU A 335 10.45 28.64 -0.28
N GLY A 336 10.35 29.76 -0.99
CA GLY A 336 11.19 30.93 -0.77
C GLY A 336 11.01 31.52 0.64
N LEU A 337 9.77 31.59 1.14
CA LEU A 337 9.46 32.06 2.48
C LEU A 337 10.07 31.14 3.55
N LEU A 338 9.91 29.82 3.44
CA LEU A 338 10.44 28.84 4.39
C LEU A 338 11.98 28.84 4.45
N GLN A 339 12.64 29.17 3.35
CA GLN A 339 14.10 29.30 3.27
C GLN A 339 14.62 30.70 3.63
N SER A 340 13.73 31.67 3.92
CA SER A 340 14.12 33.02 4.32
C SER A 340 14.43 33.11 5.82
N ASP A 341 15.11 34.22 6.21
CA ASP A 341 15.37 34.50 7.63
C ASP A 341 14.10 34.85 8.42
N ARG A 342 12.98 35.10 7.73
CA ARG A 342 11.70 35.43 8.35
C ARG A 342 11.10 34.24 9.11
N ILE A 343 11.32 33.04 8.65
CA ILE A 343 10.83 31.81 9.30
C ILE A 343 11.95 31.18 10.13
N TYR A 344 11.76 31.12 11.41
CA TYR A 344 12.69 30.53 12.39
C TYR A 344 14.17 30.95 12.16
N HIS A 345 14.39 32.23 11.83
CA HIS A 345 15.73 32.79 11.59
C HIS A 345 16.56 32.00 10.54
N GLY A 346 15.93 31.47 9.53
CA GLY A 346 16.59 30.71 8.45
C GLY A 346 17.02 29.29 8.80
N ALA A 347 16.49 28.70 9.89
CA ALA A 347 16.84 27.35 10.33
C ALA A 347 16.50 26.25 9.31
N TYR A 348 15.61 26.54 8.35
CA TYR A 348 15.17 25.60 7.31
C TYR A 348 15.81 25.87 5.93
N LYS A 349 16.81 26.71 5.83
CA LYS A 349 17.60 26.89 4.61
C LYS A 349 18.25 25.57 4.19
N GLY A 350 18.05 25.16 2.93
CA GLY A 350 18.54 23.88 2.41
C GLY A 350 17.77 22.64 2.87
N LYS A 351 16.75 22.79 3.71
CA LYS A 351 15.95 21.67 4.25
C LYS A 351 14.54 21.58 3.66
N VAL A 352 14.23 22.36 2.66
CA VAL A 352 12.93 22.41 1.99
C VAL A 352 13.04 21.76 0.61
N LEU A 353 12.19 20.79 0.34
CA LEU A 353 12.05 20.13 -0.97
C LEU A 353 10.70 20.51 -1.59
N ARG A 354 10.73 21.12 -2.78
CA ARG A 354 9.51 21.36 -3.54
C ARG A 354 9.27 20.26 -4.56
N ILE A 355 8.05 19.74 -4.57
CA ILE A 355 7.60 18.71 -5.51
C ILE A 355 6.35 19.20 -6.24
N ASP A 356 6.45 19.39 -7.55
CA ASP A 356 5.33 19.77 -8.40
C ASP A 356 5.36 19.02 -9.75
N SER A 357 4.25 19.07 -10.47
CA SER A 357 4.06 18.32 -11.73
C SER A 357 4.93 18.82 -12.89
N SER A 358 5.62 19.96 -12.75
CA SER A 358 6.46 20.54 -13.81
C SER A 358 7.88 20.01 -13.80
N SER A 359 8.34 19.40 -12.72
CA SER A 359 9.76 19.18 -12.47
C SER A 359 10.26 17.75 -12.67
N LYS A 360 9.41 16.70 -12.63
CA LYS A 360 9.88 15.30 -12.71
C LYS A 360 8.79 14.30 -13.11
N LYS A 361 9.23 13.13 -13.59
CA LYS A 361 8.36 11.96 -13.79
C LYS A 361 7.84 11.45 -12.43
N ASP A 362 6.67 10.87 -12.40
CA ASP A 362 6.04 10.35 -11.17
C ASP A 362 7.00 9.40 -10.38
N GLU A 363 7.83 8.61 -11.08
CA GLU A 363 8.84 7.71 -10.49
C GLU A 363 9.95 8.43 -9.71
N ASP A 364 10.42 9.59 -10.21
CA ASP A 364 11.47 10.36 -9.54
C ASP A 364 10.93 10.99 -8.24
N ILE A 365 9.64 11.35 -8.23
CA ILE A 365 8.95 11.90 -7.06
C ILE A 365 8.81 10.83 -5.98
N GLU A 366 8.39 9.61 -6.36
CA GLU A 366 8.28 8.50 -5.43
C GLU A 366 9.63 8.15 -4.79
N ARG A 367 10.72 8.13 -5.58
CA ARG A 367 12.08 7.92 -5.05
C ARG A 367 12.50 9.00 -4.07
N GLN A 368 12.12 10.26 -4.31
CA GLN A 368 12.40 11.35 -3.38
C GLN A 368 11.67 11.18 -2.06
N PHE A 369 10.39 10.75 -2.06
CA PHE A 369 9.68 10.45 -0.83
C PHE A 369 10.31 9.27 -0.05
N VAL A 370 10.72 8.23 -0.73
CA VAL A 370 11.43 7.09 -0.08
C VAL A 370 12.75 7.57 0.54
N ALA A 371 13.46 8.48 -0.13
CA ALA A 371 14.70 9.05 0.41
C ALA A 371 14.51 9.86 1.70
N LEU A 372 13.29 10.38 1.97
CA LEU A 372 12.99 11.07 3.24
C LEU A 372 13.08 10.14 4.47
N GLU A 373 12.97 8.84 4.31
CA GLU A 373 13.14 7.88 5.41
C GLU A 373 14.62 7.58 5.74
N SER A 374 15.55 8.00 4.88
CA SER A 374 16.98 7.78 5.12
C SER A 374 17.46 8.52 6.36
N PRO A 375 18.29 7.90 7.21
CA PRO A 375 18.96 8.59 8.32
C PRO A 375 19.81 9.78 7.88
N ASP A 376 20.35 9.74 6.66
CA ASP A 376 21.21 10.79 6.10
C ASP A 376 20.43 11.93 5.44
N ASN A 377 19.10 11.83 5.37
CA ASN A 377 18.25 12.85 4.77
C ASN A 377 18.28 14.14 5.60
N GLU A 378 18.47 15.28 4.92
CA GLU A 378 18.48 16.62 5.54
C GLU A 378 17.16 17.37 5.34
N ILE A 379 16.25 16.88 4.49
CA ILE A 379 14.98 17.53 4.21
C ILE A 379 14.02 17.32 5.38
N GLU A 380 13.49 18.44 5.90
CA GLU A 380 12.52 18.47 6.99
C GLU A 380 11.14 18.97 6.54
N ILE A 381 11.05 19.69 5.40
CA ILE A 381 9.79 20.22 4.87
C ILE A 381 9.64 19.84 3.41
N VAL A 382 8.49 19.27 3.04
CA VAL A 382 8.11 19.00 1.65
C VAL A 382 6.94 19.91 1.27
N VAL A 383 7.16 20.78 0.27
CA VAL A 383 6.12 21.64 -0.31
C VAL A 383 5.60 20.99 -1.58
N HIS A 384 4.29 20.78 -1.70
CA HIS A 384 3.72 20.09 -2.86
C HIS A 384 2.45 20.74 -3.42
N VAL A 385 2.16 20.46 -4.70
CA VAL A 385 0.95 20.86 -5.40
C VAL A 385 0.31 19.64 -6.04
N ASN A 386 -0.92 19.30 -5.65
CA ASN A 386 -1.74 18.22 -6.25
C ASN A 386 -1.04 16.85 -6.45
N MET A 387 0.08 16.61 -5.78
CA MET A 387 0.95 15.45 -6.01
C MET A 387 0.64 14.25 -5.10
N LEU A 388 -0.51 14.27 -4.42
CA LEU A 388 -0.92 13.15 -3.56
C LEU A 388 -1.57 12.01 -4.36
N LYS A 389 -1.06 11.78 -5.58
CA LYS A 389 -1.34 10.53 -6.28
C LYS A 389 -0.85 9.37 -5.44
N GLU A 390 -1.57 8.26 -5.48
CA GLU A 390 -1.21 7.02 -4.80
C GLU A 390 0.19 6.55 -5.22
N GLY A 391 0.94 5.98 -4.27
CA GLY A 391 2.23 5.36 -4.60
C GLY A 391 3.33 5.58 -3.57
N TRP A 392 3.43 6.75 -2.95
CA TRP A 392 4.44 6.96 -1.91
C TRP A 392 3.98 6.41 -0.56
N ASP A 393 4.92 5.85 0.17
CA ASP A 393 4.69 5.13 1.41
C ASP A 393 5.80 5.45 2.41
N VAL A 394 5.56 6.40 3.31
CA VAL A 394 6.51 6.83 4.33
C VAL A 394 5.92 6.72 5.73
N ASN A 395 6.75 6.48 6.72
CA ASN A 395 6.34 6.33 8.12
C ASN A 395 6.70 7.55 8.99
N ASN A 396 7.43 8.50 8.43
CA ASN A 396 7.98 9.66 9.13
C ASN A 396 7.28 11.00 8.80
N LEU A 397 6.10 10.97 8.17
CA LEU A 397 5.21 12.14 8.06
C LEU A 397 4.52 12.38 9.41
N TYR A 398 4.69 13.59 9.98
CA TYR A 398 4.15 13.92 11.29
C TYR A 398 3.37 15.23 11.36
N THR A 399 3.53 16.09 10.38
CA THR A 399 2.81 17.36 10.34
C THR A 399 2.32 17.63 8.93
N ILE A 400 1.05 18.03 8.81
CA ILE A 400 0.42 18.39 7.54
C ILE A 400 -0.11 19.82 7.65
N ILE A 401 0.35 20.71 6.78
CA ILE A 401 -0.06 22.11 6.74
C ILE A 401 -0.86 22.37 5.46
N PRO A 402 -2.19 22.45 5.53
CA PRO A 402 -3.02 22.77 4.36
C PRO A 402 -3.08 24.28 4.14
N LEU A 403 -2.46 24.79 3.08
CA LEU A 403 -2.53 26.21 2.66
C LEU A 403 -3.57 26.46 1.56
N ARG A 404 -4.31 25.44 1.12
CA ARG A 404 -5.38 25.56 0.15
C ARG A 404 -6.77 25.41 0.81
N ALA A 405 -7.75 26.19 0.34
CA ALA A 405 -9.05 26.28 0.99
C ALA A 405 -10.10 25.24 0.51
N SER A 406 -9.97 24.65 -0.66
CA SER A 406 -11.01 23.82 -1.25
C SER A 406 -10.58 22.37 -1.48
N ASN A 407 -11.49 21.44 -1.25
CA ASN A 407 -11.30 19.98 -1.34
C ASN A 407 -10.28 19.39 -0.36
N ALA A 408 -10.04 20.09 0.76
CA ALA A 408 -9.14 19.62 1.79
C ALA A 408 -9.56 18.26 2.37
N ALA A 409 -10.84 17.94 2.44
CA ALA A 409 -11.33 16.73 3.08
C ALA A 409 -10.76 15.44 2.41
N VAL A 410 -10.94 15.28 1.11
CA VAL A 410 -10.44 14.08 0.38
C VAL A 410 -8.92 14.02 0.38
N LEU A 411 -8.26 15.17 0.19
CA LEU A 411 -6.81 15.25 0.23
C LEU A 411 -6.26 14.95 1.61
N ILE A 412 -6.87 15.53 2.63
CA ILE A 412 -6.51 15.31 4.03
C ILE A 412 -6.74 13.84 4.38
N GLU A 413 -7.85 13.24 4.00
CA GLU A 413 -8.16 11.85 4.28
C GLU A 413 -7.13 10.89 3.65
N GLN A 414 -6.79 11.09 2.37
CA GLN A 414 -5.75 10.31 1.70
C GLN A 414 -4.35 10.54 2.29
N THR A 415 -4.02 11.77 2.67
CA THR A 415 -2.72 12.13 3.25
C THR A 415 -2.61 11.68 4.69
N ILE A 416 -3.68 11.87 5.49
CA ILE A 416 -3.75 11.40 6.88
C ILE A 416 -3.56 9.89 6.91
N GLY A 417 -4.25 9.13 6.06
CA GLY A 417 -4.10 7.68 6.02
C GLY A 417 -2.64 7.21 5.84
N ARG A 418 -1.81 7.98 5.14
CA ARG A 418 -0.37 7.71 4.96
C ARG A 418 0.46 8.18 6.15
N GLY A 419 0.18 9.37 6.66
CA GLY A 419 0.85 9.95 7.82
C GLY A 419 0.63 9.16 9.12
N LEU A 420 -0.45 8.39 9.20
CA LEU A 420 -0.82 7.65 10.42
C LEU A 420 0.05 6.42 10.70
N ARG A 421 1.00 6.06 9.86
CA ARG A 421 1.90 4.91 10.11
C ARG A 421 2.83 5.15 11.28
N LEU A 422 2.93 4.13 12.14
CA LEU A 422 3.87 4.14 13.25
C LEU A 422 5.30 3.83 12.75
N PRO A 423 6.31 4.67 13.01
CA PRO A 423 7.65 4.51 12.45
C PRO A 423 8.40 3.30 13.02
N TYR A 424 8.14 2.98 14.29
CA TYR A 424 8.80 1.86 14.97
C TYR A 424 8.00 0.56 14.92
N GLY A 425 6.86 0.55 14.24
CA GLY A 425 5.92 -0.57 14.27
C GLY A 425 5.29 -0.78 15.65
N GLY A 426 4.76 -1.99 15.90
CA GLY A 426 4.17 -2.28 17.21
C GLY A 426 2.86 -1.55 17.48
N GLN A 427 2.68 -1.09 18.71
CA GLN A 427 1.52 -0.34 19.18
C GLN A 427 1.87 1.12 19.47
N ARG A 428 0.88 2.00 19.43
CA ARG A 428 0.99 3.39 19.81
C ARG A 428 1.37 3.53 21.29
N THR A 429 2.33 4.39 21.62
CA THR A 429 2.87 4.53 22.98
C THR A 429 3.12 5.99 23.41
N GLY A 430 2.19 6.88 23.18
CA GLY A 430 2.26 8.25 23.70
C GLY A 430 2.47 9.37 22.68
N ASN A 431 2.86 10.54 23.13
CA ASN A 431 2.85 11.79 22.35
C ASN A 431 3.73 11.79 21.09
N LYS A 432 4.75 10.93 21.02
CA LYS A 432 5.58 10.77 19.81
C LYS A 432 4.81 10.18 18.62
N ASP A 433 3.62 9.65 18.87
CA ASP A 433 2.78 8.99 17.86
C ASP A 433 1.55 9.86 17.51
N GLU A 434 1.68 11.19 17.59
CA GLU A 434 0.67 12.14 17.14
C GLU A 434 1.01 12.65 15.73
N LEU A 435 -0.02 12.75 14.88
CA LEU A 435 0.02 13.38 13.56
C LEU A 435 -0.73 14.72 13.65
N TYR A 436 -0.05 15.81 13.44
CA TYR A 436 -0.62 17.16 13.45
C TYR A 436 -0.99 17.64 12.05
#